data_efe70858a685592841232476aada5453
#
_entry.id   efe70858a685592841232476aada5453
#
_cell.length_a   1.000
_cell.length_b   1.000
_cell.length_c   1.000
_cell.angle_alpha   90.00
_cell.angle_beta   90.00
_cell.angle_gamma   90.00
#
_symmetry.space_group_name_H-M   'P 1'
#
loop_
_entity.id
_entity.type
_entity.pdbx_description
1 polymer ?
#
loop_
_entity_poly.entity_id
_entity_poly.type
_entity_poly.pdbx_seq_one_letter_code
_entity_poly.pdbx_strand_id
1 'polypeptide(L)'
;MSETSVSATRVIDAPAEDIFEVLSLPAKHPQVDGSGTVVSGTDQRIQQTGDVFVMNMHAEAMGGDYKMENHVTGFDPNKLIAWKPCQEGTPIEHNGWEWMYELQPQGPDSTQVTLTYAWSDVHPKLLKKVSFPAFPESVLEESLENLAAAVSDK
;
A
#
# COMPACT_ATOMS: atom_id res chain seq x y z
N MET A 1 -2.23 26.02 -2.01
CA MET A 1 -1.80 25.02 -1.05
C MET A 1 -1.23 23.81 -1.80
N SER A 2 -0.13 23.30 -1.35
CA SER A 2 0.45 22.11 -1.96
C SER A 2 -0.31 20.87 -1.51
N GLU A 3 -0.59 20.00 -2.44
CA GLU A 3 -1.19 18.71 -2.12
C GLU A 3 -0.13 17.83 -1.48
N THR A 4 -0.54 17.07 -0.46
CA THR A 4 0.33 16.12 0.24
C THR A 4 -0.19 14.69 0.17
N SER A 5 -1.24 14.46 -0.61
CA SER A 5 -1.79 13.11 -0.80
C SER A 5 -2.54 13.01 -2.11
N VAL A 6 -2.68 11.79 -2.59
CA VAL A 6 -3.52 11.43 -3.72
C VAL A 6 -4.30 10.17 -3.33
N SER A 7 -5.54 10.08 -3.77
CA SER A 7 -6.38 8.93 -3.43
C SER A 7 -7.23 8.50 -4.62
N ALA A 8 -7.65 7.23 -4.58
CA ALA A 8 -8.59 6.66 -5.54
C ALA A 8 -9.58 5.79 -4.77
N THR A 9 -10.79 5.67 -5.28
CA THR A 9 -11.85 4.92 -4.63
C THR A 9 -12.52 3.99 -5.65
N ARG A 10 -12.83 2.79 -5.22
CA ARG A 10 -13.53 1.81 -6.07
C ARG A 10 -14.46 0.96 -5.20
N VAL A 11 -15.64 0.65 -5.71
CA VAL A 11 -16.52 -0.32 -5.08
C VAL A 11 -16.16 -1.70 -5.65
N ILE A 12 -15.88 -2.64 -4.75
CA ILE A 12 -15.51 -4.02 -5.11
C ILE A 12 -16.62 -4.95 -4.65
N ASP A 13 -17.03 -5.86 -5.55
CA ASP A 13 -18.11 -6.81 -5.27
C ASP A 13 -17.59 -8.00 -4.44
N ALA A 14 -17.24 -7.71 -3.19
CA ALA A 14 -16.74 -8.71 -2.25
C ALA A 14 -16.94 -8.22 -0.81
N PRO A 15 -17.05 -9.16 0.16
CA PRO A 15 -17.10 -8.77 1.56
C PRO A 15 -15.80 -8.11 2.00
N ALA A 16 -15.88 -7.19 2.96
CA ALA A 16 -14.70 -6.51 3.49
C ALA A 16 -13.66 -7.50 4.04
N GLU A 17 -14.11 -8.58 4.67
CA GLU A 17 -13.19 -9.59 5.21
C GLU A 17 -12.34 -10.27 4.13
N ASP A 18 -12.91 -10.51 2.95
CA ASP A 18 -12.18 -11.14 1.84
C ASP A 18 -11.14 -10.19 1.29
N ILE A 19 -11.48 -8.92 1.18
CA ILE A 19 -10.56 -7.88 0.71
C ILE A 19 -9.42 -7.70 1.70
N PHE A 20 -9.76 -7.63 2.98
CA PHE A 20 -8.77 -7.44 4.03
C PHE A 20 -7.82 -8.64 4.12
N GLU A 21 -8.31 -9.83 3.85
CA GLU A 21 -7.48 -11.04 3.84
C GLU A 21 -6.36 -10.93 2.80
N VAL A 22 -6.66 -10.38 1.63
CA VAL A 22 -5.65 -10.14 0.60
C VAL A 22 -4.66 -9.06 1.03
N LEU A 23 -5.17 -7.94 1.55
CA LEU A 23 -4.34 -6.80 1.93
C LEU A 23 -3.42 -7.10 3.11
N SER A 24 -3.86 -7.95 4.03
CA SER A 24 -3.07 -8.27 5.22
C SER A 24 -2.01 -9.35 5.01
N LEU A 25 -1.94 -9.92 3.79
CA LEU A 25 -0.93 -10.94 3.48
C LEU A 25 0.07 -10.37 2.47
N PRO A 26 1.28 -9.99 2.92
CA PRO A 26 2.29 -9.39 2.03
C PRO A 26 2.63 -10.23 0.80
N ALA A 27 2.58 -11.56 0.89
CA ALA A 27 2.86 -12.43 -0.24
C ALA A 27 1.91 -12.20 -1.42
N LYS A 28 0.74 -11.61 -1.18
CA LYS A 28 -0.23 -11.30 -2.23
C LYS A 28 -0.12 -9.88 -2.79
N HIS A 29 0.70 -9.03 -2.17
CA HIS A 29 0.86 -7.64 -2.62
C HIS A 29 1.38 -7.52 -4.06
N PRO A 30 2.26 -8.41 -4.56
CA PRO A 30 2.69 -8.32 -5.95
C PRO A 30 1.54 -8.41 -6.96
N GLN A 31 0.45 -9.09 -6.60
CA GLN A 31 -0.73 -9.20 -7.46
C GLN A 31 -1.58 -7.94 -7.45
N VAL A 32 -1.46 -7.14 -6.39
CA VAL A 32 -2.29 -5.94 -6.17
C VAL A 32 -1.59 -4.68 -6.62
N ASP A 33 -0.29 -4.56 -6.33
CA ASP A 33 0.46 -3.33 -6.56
C ASP A 33 0.46 -2.92 -8.04
N GLY A 34 0.01 -1.69 -8.32
CA GLY A 34 -0.03 -1.14 -9.66
C GLY A 34 1.25 -0.44 -10.10
N SER A 35 2.22 -0.29 -9.20
CA SER A 35 3.48 0.39 -9.55
C SER A 35 4.43 -0.50 -10.35
N GLY A 36 4.26 -1.82 -10.26
CA GLY A 36 5.12 -2.77 -10.95
C GLY A 36 6.47 -2.99 -10.28
N THR A 37 6.71 -2.40 -9.11
CA THR A 37 8.00 -2.50 -8.43
C THR A 37 8.04 -3.61 -7.37
N VAL A 38 6.89 -4.11 -6.93
CA VAL A 38 6.82 -5.16 -5.91
C VAL A 38 6.98 -6.53 -6.57
N VAL A 39 8.02 -7.27 -6.20
CA VAL A 39 8.32 -8.59 -6.76
C VAL A 39 7.74 -9.70 -5.91
N SER A 40 7.96 -9.64 -4.59
CA SER A 40 7.46 -10.64 -3.65
C SER A 40 7.39 -10.05 -2.25
N GLY A 41 6.63 -10.71 -1.38
CA GLY A 41 6.52 -10.32 0.02
C GLY A 41 6.59 -11.54 0.92
N THR A 42 6.67 -11.30 2.23
CA THR A 42 6.72 -12.38 3.21
C THR A 42 5.38 -13.11 3.28
N ASP A 43 5.42 -14.41 3.62
CA ASP A 43 4.21 -15.22 3.79
C ASP A 43 3.52 -15.00 5.13
N GLN A 44 4.14 -14.23 6.01
CA GLN A 44 3.60 -13.99 7.33
C GLN A 44 2.55 -12.89 7.28
N ARG A 45 1.34 -13.20 7.76
CA ARG A 45 0.23 -12.24 7.76
C ARG A 45 0.45 -11.11 8.75
N ILE A 46 0.08 -9.90 8.34
CA ILE A 46 0.08 -8.73 9.22
C ILE A 46 -1.04 -8.92 10.26
N GLN A 47 -0.74 -8.70 11.53
CA GLN A 47 -1.69 -8.96 12.62
C GLN A 47 -2.02 -7.74 13.46
N GLN A 48 -1.16 -6.71 13.45
CA GLN A 48 -1.36 -5.54 14.32
C GLN A 48 -0.51 -4.36 13.88
N THR A 49 -0.87 -3.20 14.40
CA THR A 49 -0.05 -2.00 14.26
C THR A 49 1.30 -2.23 14.92
N GLY A 50 2.35 -1.80 14.26
CA GLY A 50 3.72 -2.02 14.74
C GLY A 50 4.42 -3.19 14.07
N ASP A 51 3.67 -4.05 13.38
CA ASP A 51 4.29 -5.13 12.62
C ASP A 51 5.13 -4.52 11.48
N VAL A 52 6.21 -5.23 11.14
CA VAL A 52 7.06 -4.85 10.01
C VAL A 52 7.08 -6.00 9.02
N PHE A 53 6.78 -5.71 7.76
CA PHE A 53 6.87 -6.72 6.72
C PHE A 53 7.82 -6.26 5.63
N VAL A 54 8.54 -7.22 5.04
CA VAL A 54 9.55 -6.93 4.02
C VAL A 54 9.01 -7.27 2.64
N MET A 55 9.18 -6.32 1.71
CA MET A 55 8.87 -6.52 0.30
C MET A 55 10.16 -6.54 -0.49
N ASN A 56 10.30 -7.54 -1.38
CA ASN A 56 11.37 -7.56 -2.35
C ASN A 56 10.92 -6.76 -3.55
N MET A 57 11.70 -5.74 -3.91
CA MET A 57 11.36 -4.77 -4.92
C MET A 57 12.36 -4.81 -6.07
N HIS A 58 11.94 -4.32 -7.23
CA HIS A 58 12.82 -4.13 -8.36
C HIS A 58 12.46 -2.86 -9.12
N ALA A 59 13.41 -1.98 -9.30
CA ALA A 59 13.23 -0.78 -10.12
C ALA A 59 14.59 -0.34 -10.66
N GLU A 60 14.64 -0.03 -11.94
CA GLU A 60 15.88 0.42 -12.58
C GLU A 60 16.38 1.73 -11.95
N ALA A 61 15.47 2.62 -11.58
CA ALA A 61 15.80 3.88 -10.92
C ALA A 61 16.49 3.67 -9.58
N MET A 62 16.30 2.51 -8.95
CA MET A 62 16.91 2.16 -7.67
C MET A 62 18.14 1.26 -7.82
N GLY A 63 18.59 1.03 -9.06
CA GLY A 63 19.76 0.21 -9.33
C GLY A 63 19.47 -1.29 -9.41
N GLY A 64 18.21 -1.69 -9.51
CA GLY A 64 17.80 -3.08 -9.62
C GLY A 64 17.01 -3.58 -8.43
N ASP A 65 17.43 -4.68 -7.84
CA ASP A 65 16.73 -5.28 -6.70
C ASP A 65 17.02 -4.54 -5.40
N TYR A 66 15.99 -4.33 -4.60
CA TYR A 66 16.14 -3.72 -3.27
C TYR A 66 15.01 -4.23 -2.37
N LYS A 67 15.13 -3.96 -1.08
CA LYS A 67 14.14 -4.37 -0.10
C LYS A 67 13.55 -3.17 0.63
N MET A 68 12.26 -3.23 0.88
CA MET A 68 11.56 -2.22 1.67
C MET A 68 11.01 -2.85 2.94
N GLU A 69 11.31 -2.22 4.07
CA GLU A 69 10.70 -2.58 5.35
C GLU A 69 9.47 -1.72 5.52
N ASN A 70 8.31 -2.35 5.62
CA ASN A 70 7.03 -1.64 5.69
C ASN A 70 6.52 -1.71 7.12
N HIS A 71 6.44 -0.55 7.77
CA HIS A 71 6.01 -0.43 9.15
C HIS A 71 4.51 -0.17 9.20
N VAL A 72 3.77 -1.10 9.78
CA VAL A 72 2.31 -0.99 9.86
C VAL A 72 1.95 0.10 10.87
N THR A 73 1.32 1.16 10.38
CA THR A 73 0.94 2.32 11.18
C THR A 73 -0.55 2.35 11.50
N GLY A 74 -1.37 1.59 10.78
CA GLY A 74 -2.79 1.46 11.04
C GLY A 74 -3.25 0.03 10.77
N PHE A 75 -4.04 -0.51 11.67
CA PHE A 75 -4.57 -1.86 11.51
C PHE A 75 -5.88 -1.98 12.29
N ASP A 76 -6.98 -2.07 11.55
CA ASP A 76 -8.30 -2.29 12.11
C ASP A 76 -8.95 -3.36 11.23
N PRO A 77 -9.12 -4.59 11.74
CA PRO A 77 -9.58 -5.72 10.91
C PRO A 77 -10.85 -5.39 10.10
N ASN A 78 -10.78 -5.66 8.80
CA ASN A 78 -11.87 -5.45 7.84
C ASN A 78 -12.25 -3.99 7.62
N LYS A 79 -11.48 -3.03 8.15
CA LYS A 79 -11.79 -1.61 8.02
C LYS A 79 -10.64 -0.77 7.49
N LEU A 80 -9.41 -1.04 7.97
CA LEU A 80 -8.27 -0.20 7.61
C LEU A 80 -6.95 -0.94 7.76
N ILE A 81 -6.06 -0.73 6.81
CA ILE A 81 -4.66 -1.13 6.94
C ILE A 81 -3.78 -0.07 6.29
N ALA A 82 -2.74 0.35 7.02
CA ALA A 82 -1.82 1.38 6.55
C ALA A 82 -0.40 1.03 6.93
N TRP A 83 0.55 1.45 6.09
CA TRP A 83 1.96 1.22 6.37
C TRP A 83 2.82 2.33 5.79
N LYS A 84 4.00 2.52 6.40
CA LYS A 84 5.02 3.45 5.93
C LYS A 84 6.21 2.66 5.44
N PRO A 85 6.51 2.68 4.13
CA PRO A 85 7.68 1.96 3.61
C PRO A 85 8.97 2.70 3.90
N CYS A 86 10.01 1.92 4.25
CA CYS A 86 11.37 2.42 4.45
C CYS A 86 12.33 1.50 3.73
N GLN A 87 13.37 2.06 3.12
CA GLN A 87 14.42 1.24 2.56
C GLN A 87 15.13 0.49 3.69
N GLU A 88 15.45 -0.79 3.46
CA GLU A 88 16.09 -1.62 4.49
C GLU A 88 17.30 -0.91 5.10
N GLY A 89 17.36 -0.89 6.42
CA GLY A 89 18.42 -0.22 7.15
C GLY A 89 18.22 1.27 7.39
N THR A 90 17.11 1.85 6.91
CA THR A 90 16.81 3.28 7.08
C THR A 90 15.73 3.44 8.14
N PRO A 91 15.90 4.38 9.10
CA PRO A 91 14.85 4.64 10.08
C PRO A 91 13.55 5.13 9.44
N ILE A 92 12.42 4.74 10.01
CA ILE A 92 11.10 5.08 9.48
C ILE A 92 10.89 6.59 9.36
N GLU A 93 11.42 7.37 10.30
CA GLU A 93 11.26 8.83 10.31
C GLU A 93 11.98 9.54 9.16
N HIS A 94 12.80 8.82 8.40
CA HIS A 94 13.52 9.41 7.28
C HIS A 94 12.73 9.38 5.96
N ASN A 95 11.68 8.58 5.87
CA ASN A 95 10.92 8.45 4.63
C ASN A 95 9.64 9.28 4.62
N GLY A 96 8.69 8.99 5.48
CA GLY A 96 7.54 9.85 5.71
C GLY A 96 6.35 9.71 4.78
N TRP A 97 6.37 8.81 3.81
CA TRP A 97 5.17 8.55 3.02
C TRP A 97 4.42 7.35 3.56
N GLU A 98 3.11 7.31 3.28
CA GLU A 98 2.24 6.30 3.84
C GLU A 98 1.22 5.83 2.80
N TRP A 99 1.00 4.53 2.76
CA TRP A 99 -0.07 3.91 1.98
C TRP A 99 -1.17 3.49 2.94
N MET A 100 -2.42 3.78 2.60
CA MET A 100 -3.55 3.43 3.45
C MET A 100 -4.72 2.92 2.61
N TYR A 101 -5.21 1.73 2.96
CA TYR A 101 -6.44 1.18 2.42
C TYR A 101 -7.53 1.28 3.47
N GLU A 102 -8.64 1.91 3.11
CA GLU A 102 -9.81 2.02 3.97
C GLU A 102 -10.97 1.27 3.33
N LEU A 103 -11.65 0.44 4.12
CA LEU A 103 -12.74 -0.40 3.65
C LEU A 103 -14.04 0.05 4.31
N GLN A 104 -15.05 0.33 3.49
CA GLN A 104 -16.38 0.69 3.99
C GLN A 104 -17.42 -0.25 3.37
N PRO A 105 -17.96 -1.21 4.15
CA PRO A 105 -18.97 -2.12 3.64
C PRO A 105 -20.20 -1.38 3.14
N GLN A 106 -20.65 -1.75 1.93
CA GLN A 106 -21.88 -1.21 1.33
C GLN A 106 -23.01 -2.22 1.38
N GLY A 107 -22.69 -3.46 1.75
CA GLY A 107 -23.62 -4.57 1.86
C GLY A 107 -22.81 -5.83 2.14
N PRO A 108 -23.46 -7.00 2.26
CA PRO A 108 -22.73 -8.24 2.61
C PRO A 108 -21.70 -8.67 1.57
N ASP A 109 -21.89 -8.29 0.31
CA ASP A 109 -21.00 -8.69 -0.78
C ASP A 109 -20.42 -7.50 -1.56
N SER A 110 -20.41 -6.32 -0.94
CA SER A 110 -19.93 -5.12 -1.61
C SER A 110 -19.21 -4.20 -0.61
N THR A 111 -18.05 -3.70 -0.99
CA THR A 111 -17.22 -2.85 -0.15
C THR A 111 -16.64 -1.70 -0.96
N GLN A 112 -16.74 -0.49 -0.43
CA GLN A 112 -16.04 0.66 -1.00
C GLN A 112 -14.64 0.69 -0.44
N VAL A 113 -13.64 0.67 -1.34
CA VAL A 113 -12.23 0.69 -0.95
C VAL A 113 -11.61 2.02 -1.40
N THR A 114 -10.98 2.72 -0.47
CA THR A 114 -10.24 3.93 -0.77
C THR A 114 -8.76 3.69 -0.49
N LEU A 115 -7.92 3.91 -1.50
CA LEU A 115 -6.47 3.83 -1.36
C LEU A 115 -5.93 5.25 -1.37
N THR A 116 -5.16 5.59 -0.34
CA THR A 116 -4.53 6.89 -0.19
C THR A 116 -3.02 6.75 -0.13
N TYR A 117 -2.31 7.57 -0.88
CA TYR A 117 -0.86 7.70 -0.83
C TYR A 117 -0.55 9.11 -0.33
N ALA A 118 0.05 9.21 0.85
CA ALA A 118 0.31 10.49 1.51
C ALA A 118 1.80 10.69 1.73
N TRP A 119 2.27 11.95 1.59
CA TRP A 119 3.69 12.28 1.76
C TRP A 119 3.90 13.54 2.60
N SER A 120 2.94 13.88 3.47
CA SER A 120 3.01 15.07 4.30
C SER A 120 4.20 15.07 5.27
N ASP A 121 4.66 13.87 5.66
CA ASP A 121 5.75 13.72 6.62
C ASP A 121 7.12 13.49 5.98
N VAL A 122 7.20 13.58 4.65
CA VAL A 122 8.46 13.31 3.94
C VAL A 122 9.51 14.38 4.30
N HIS A 123 10.73 13.90 4.59
CA HIS A 123 11.83 14.78 4.95
C HIS A 123 12.16 15.73 3.79
N PRO A 124 12.45 17.03 4.08
CA PRO A 124 12.75 18.01 3.03
C PRO A 124 13.89 17.59 2.08
N LYS A 125 14.88 16.86 2.56
CA LYS A 125 15.95 16.38 1.70
C LYS A 125 15.47 15.40 0.65
N LEU A 126 14.48 14.58 0.99
CA LEU A 126 13.90 13.62 0.04
C LEU A 126 13.03 14.34 -0.98
N LEU A 127 12.34 15.41 -0.59
CA LEU A 127 11.54 16.21 -1.49
C LEU A 127 12.36 16.84 -2.61
N LYS A 128 13.65 17.05 -2.37
CA LYS A 128 14.56 17.59 -3.39
C LYS A 128 15.02 16.53 -4.39
N LYS A 129 15.00 15.26 -3.98
CA LYS A 129 15.47 14.15 -4.82
C LYS A 129 14.37 13.45 -5.58
N VAL A 130 13.15 13.46 -5.06
CA VAL A 130 12.01 12.76 -5.62
C VAL A 130 10.86 13.73 -5.82
N SER A 131 10.30 13.72 -7.01
CA SER A 131 9.10 14.53 -7.30
C SER A 131 7.87 13.82 -6.76
N PHE A 132 7.02 14.54 -6.03
CA PHE A 132 5.78 13.98 -5.50
C PHE A 132 4.58 14.61 -6.20
N PRO A 133 3.52 13.82 -6.43
CA PRO A 133 3.42 12.41 -6.07
C PRO A 133 4.39 11.56 -6.90
N ALA A 134 5.10 10.65 -6.21
CA ALA A 134 5.98 9.69 -6.89
C ALA A 134 5.17 8.72 -7.74
N PHE A 135 3.91 8.48 -7.34
CA PHE A 135 2.97 7.64 -8.08
C PHE A 135 1.72 8.44 -8.38
N PRO A 136 1.30 8.53 -9.66
CA PRO A 136 0.08 9.26 -10.01
C PRO A 136 -1.17 8.49 -9.62
N GLU A 137 -2.32 9.17 -9.63
CA GLU A 137 -3.62 8.57 -9.30
C GLU A 137 -3.88 7.30 -10.12
N SER A 138 -3.45 7.26 -11.38
CA SER A 138 -3.65 6.10 -12.25
C SER A 138 -3.02 4.82 -11.68
N VAL A 139 -1.90 4.93 -10.95
CA VAL A 139 -1.28 3.78 -10.29
C VAL A 139 -2.17 3.27 -9.17
N LEU A 140 -2.77 4.19 -8.41
CA LEU A 140 -3.69 3.82 -7.33
C LEU A 140 -4.94 3.15 -7.90
N GLU A 141 -5.47 3.66 -9.00
CA GLU A 141 -6.62 3.05 -9.66
C GLU A 141 -6.29 1.65 -10.15
N GLU A 142 -5.11 1.45 -10.71
CA GLU A 142 -4.66 0.13 -11.15
C GLU A 142 -4.52 -0.83 -9.98
N SER A 143 -4.00 -0.36 -8.84
CA SER A 143 -3.91 -1.19 -7.64
C SER A 143 -5.30 -1.63 -7.16
N LEU A 144 -6.29 -0.75 -7.20
CA LEU A 144 -7.66 -1.11 -6.83
C LEU A 144 -8.28 -2.10 -7.82
N GLU A 145 -8.01 -1.95 -9.10
CA GLU A 145 -8.46 -2.88 -10.12
C GLU A 145 -7.84 -4.26 -9.90
N ASN A 146 -6.55 -4.30 -9.62
CA ASN A 146 -5.84 -5.55 -9.33
C ASN A 146 -6.36 -6.20 -8.06
N LEU A 147 -6.68 -5.40 -7.05
CA LEU A 147 -7.26 -5.91 -5.80
C LEU A 147 -8.62 -6.56 -6.06
N ALA A 148 -9.45 -5.93 -6.88
CA ALA A 148 -10.75 -6.50 -7.25
C ALA A 148 -10.58 -7.85 -7.95
N ALA A 149 -9.60 -7.96 -8.86
CA ALA A 149 -9.32 -9.21 -9.56
C ALA A 149 -8.78 -10.28 -8.60
N ALA A 150 -7.90 -9.91 -7.69
CA ALA A 150 -7.33 -10.86 -6.72
C ALA A 150 -8.39 -11.44 -5.79
N VAL A 151 -9.37 -10.63 -5.40
CA VAL A 151 -10.46 -11.07 -4.52
C VAL A 151 -11.42 -11.98 -5.28
N SER A 152 -11.70 -11.68 -6.53
CA SER A 152 -12.66 -12.50 -7.31
C SER A 152 -12.10 -13.87 -7.71
N ASP A 153 -10.78 -14.05 -7.62
CA ASP A 153 -10.11 -15.33 -7.90
C ASP A 153 -10.10 -16.28 -6.69
N LYS A 154 -10.69 -15.89 -5.58
CA LYS A 154 -10.74 -16.72 -4.37
C LYS A 154 -11.76 -17.84 -4.48
#